data_544b4047ac09ec550e62fb7139d7dfab
#
_entry.id   544b4047ac09ec550e62fb7139d7dfab
#
_cell.length_a   1.000
_cell.length_b   1.000
_cell.length_c   1.000
_cell.angle_alpha   90.00
_cell.angle_beta   90.00
_cell.angle_gamma   90.00
#
_symmetry.space_group_name_H-M   'P 1'
#
loop_
_entity.id
_entity.type
_entity.pdbx_description
1 polymer ?
#
loop_
_entity_poly.entity_id
_entity_poly.type
_entity_poly.pdbx_seq_one_letter_code
_entity_poly.pdbx_strand_id
1 'polypeptide(L)'
;KAKIAANMTDKLKTYLEKAERDKQRRSAAFEFKRKELVERQRSERSTLEQKHKERWEQETNARAKRLSSGLKGIWHRLTGKYTKAKQQNEMEALQAMQRDRKEKDDLIFMHLEERKQLSLRQKRAEHSHEREIDKLRQDIEDYRDLKTGKSSNLRDEYRKRSELYEKERKPAPKRDKSQDRGHEPEL
;
A
#
# COMPACT_ATOMS: atom_id res chain seq x y z
N LYS A 1 35.75 5.25 -33.04
CA LYS A 1 35.04 4.37 -32.13
C LYS A 1 35.32 4.71 -30.66
N ALA A 2 36.59 4.88 -30.22
CA ALA A 2 36.93 5.14 -28.81
C ALA A 2 36.36 6.47 -28.26
N LYS A 3 36.35 7.55 -29.07
CA LYS A 3 35.74 8.86 -28.66
C LYS A 3 34.22 8.76 -28.46
N ILE A 4 33.52 7.94 -29.28
CA ILE A 4 32.07 7.75 -29.16
C ILE A 4 31.77 6.96 -27.88
N ALA A 5 32.52 5.90 -27.59
CA ALA A 5 32.38 5.14 -26.37
C ALA A 5 32.64 5.95 -25.09
N ALA A 6 33.66 6.82 -25.11
CA ALA A 6 33.93 7.74 -24.00
C ALA A 6 32.76 8.71 -23.74
N ASN A 7 32.27 9.36 -24.79
CA ASN A 7 31.12 10.28 -24.66
C ASN A 7 29.83 9.56 -24.17
N MET A 8 29.62 8.32 -24.60
CA MET A 8 28.47 7.53 -24.13
C MET A 8 28.61 7.17 -22.65
N THR A 9 29.83 6.74 -22.22
CA THR A 9 30.09 6.43 -20.82
C THR A 9 29.84 7.65 -19.91
N ASP A 10 30.26 8.86 -20.33
CA ASP A 10 30.05 10.07 -19.53
C ASP A 10 28.56 10.47 -19.47
N LYS A 11 27.83 10.33 -20.58
CA LYS A 11 26.36 10.52 -20.56
C LYS A 11 25.67 9.52 -19.64
N LEU A 12 26.03 8.23 -19.70
CA LEU A 12 25.44 7.20 -18.83
C LEU A 12 25.73 7.48 -17.36
N LYS A 13 26.93 7.93 -17.00
CA LYS A 13 27.25 8.37 -15.64
C LYS A 13 26.32 9.51 -15.18
N THR A 14 26.12 10.52 -16.04
CA THR A 14 25.21 11.63 -15.72
C THR A 14 23.77 11.14 -15.50
N TYR A 15 23.31 10.17 -16.30
CA TYR A 15 22.00 9.55 -16.09
C TYR A 15 21.95 8.73 -14.79
N LEU A 16 23.00 7.99 -14.46
CA LEU A 16 23.11 7.25 -13.20
C LEU A 16 23.01 8.19 -11.99
N GLU A 17 23.80 9.27 -11.98
CA GLU A 17 23.75 10.27 -10.90
C GLU A 17 22.38 10.93 -10.77
N LYS A 18 21.69 11.15 -11.90
CA LYS A 18 20.31 11.64 -11.89
C LYS A 18 19.36 10.62 -11.30
N ALA A 19 19.44 9.36 -11.71
CA ALA A 19 18.60 8.28 -11.20
C ALA A 19 18.80 8.06 -9.68
N GLU A 20 20.05 8.14 -9.21
CA GLU A 20 20.36 8.05 -7.77
C GLU A 20 19.79 9.25 -6.98
N ARG A 21 19.90 10.47 -7.51
CA ARG A 21 19.25 11.66 -6.91
C ARG A 21 17.73 11.54 -6.88
N ASP A 22 17.12 11.04 -7.94
CA ASP A 22 15.69 10.84 -8.01
C ASP A 22 15.22 9.75 -7.04
N LYS A 23 16.00 8.67 -6.85
CA LYS A 23 15.77 7.66 -5.81
C LYS A 23 15.75 8.30 -4.42
N GLN A 24 16.76 9.14 -4.10
CA GLN A 24 16.86 9.82 -2.80
C GLN A 24 15.68 10.77 -2.56
N ARG A 25 15.31 11.58 -3.56
CA ARG A 25 14.16 12.50 -3.47
C ARG A 25 12.86 11.75 -3.20
N ARG A 26 12.63 10.65 -3.90
CA ARG A 26 11.42 9.83 -3.69
C ARG A 26 11.41 9.14 -2.35
N SER A 27 12.54 8.61 -1.89
CA SER A 27 12.67 8.05 -0.55
C SER A 27 12.34 9.09 0.52
N ALA A 28 12.90 10.29 0.44
CA ALA A 28 12.58 11.40 1.35
C ALA A 28 11.09 11.79 1.32
N ALA A 29 10.47 11.79 0.12
CA ALA A 29 9.03 12.05 -0.01
C ALA A 29 8.16 10.96 0.64
N PHE A 30 8.56 9.68 0.60
CA PHE A 30 7.86 8.61 1.32
C PHE A 30 8.02 8.73 2.83
N GLU A 31 9.21 9.09 3.32
CA GLU A 31 9.42 9.34 4.75
C GLU A 31 8.58 10.52 5.26
N PHE A 32 8.46 11.59 4.47
CA PHE A 32 7.58 12.70 4.82
C PHE A 32 6.11 12.24 4.91
N LYS A 33 5.61 11.53 3.90
CA LYS A 33 4.25 10.97 3.90
C LYS A 33 4.00 10.01 5.06
N ARG A 34 5.01 9.23 5.44
CA ARG A 34 4.91 8.33 6.59
C ARG A 34 4.75 9.09 7.90
N LYS A 35 5.53 10.17 8.09
CA LYS A 35 5.40 11.04 9.28
C LYS A 35 4.02 11.70 9.32
N GLU A 36 3.59 12.28 8.21
CA GLU A 36 2.26 12.89 8.09
C GLU A 36 1.14 11.89 8.42
N LEU A 37 1.22 10.67 7.87
CA LEU A 37 0.27 9.60 8.16
C LEU A 37 0.24 9.25 9.65
N VAL A 38 1.39 9.13 10.30
CA VAL A 38 1.48 8.80 11.73
C VAL A 38 0.85 9.91 12.59
N GLU A 39 1.15 11.16 12.29
CA GLU A 39 0.56 12.31 13.04
C GLU A 39 -0.96 12.39 12.85
N ARG A 40 -1.45 12.23 11.63
CA ARG A 40 -2.88 12.15 11.35
C ARG A 40 -3.55 11.02 12.15
N GLN A 41 -3.00 9.82 12.11
CA GLN A 41 -3.54 8.65 12.83
C GLN A 41 -3.48 8.82 14.35
N ARG A 42 -2.49 9.55 14.85
CA ARG A 42 -2.41 9.90 16.26
C ARG A 42 -3.54 10.86 16.66
N SER A 43 -3.77 11.89 15.86
CA SER A 43 -4.87 12.84 16.06
C SER A 43 -6.23 12.15 16.02
N GLU A 44 -6.47 11.27 15.03
CA GLU A 44 -7.73 10.52 14.89
C GLU A 44 -8.01 9.64 16.11
N ARG A 45 -6.98 8.96 16.65
CA ARG A 45 -7.12 8.16 17.89
C ARG A 45 -7.46 9.04 19.08
N SER A 46 -6.77 10.17 19.24
CA SER A 46 -7.05 11.10 20.35
C SER A 46 -8.47 11.65 20.27
N THR A 47 -8.94 11.99 19.05
CA THR A 47 -10.31 12.47 18.84
C THR A 47 -11.34 11.38 19.17
N LEU A 48 -11.07 10.12 18.79
CA LEU A 48 -11.95 8.99 19.12
C LEU A 48 -12.01 8.75 20.62
N GLU A 49 -10.86 8.78 21.30
CA GLU A 49 -10.78 8.61 22.77
C GLU A 49 -11.57 9.71 23.49
N GLN A 50 -11.45 10.95 23.05
CA GLN A 50 -12.22 12.05 23.62
C GLN A 50 -13.72 11.87 23.38
N LYS A 51 -14.13 11.49 22.18
CA LYS A 51 -15.52 11.19 21.85
C LYS A 51 -16.09 10.05 22.73
N HIS A 52 -15.30 9.00 22.95
CA HIS A 52 -15.70 7.89 23.83
C HIS A 52 -15.86 8.35 25.28
N LYS A 53 -14.94 9.17 25.78
CA LYS A 53 -15.01 9.72 27.14
C LYS A 53 -16.24 10.58 27.34
N GLU A 54 -16.51 11.54 26.45
CA GLU A 54 -17.68 12.38 26.49
C GLU A 54 -18.99 11.60 26.45
N ARG A 55 -19.08 10.63 25.55
CA ARG A 55 -20.22 9.72 25.41
C ARG A 55 -20.41 8.85 26.64
N TRP A 56 -19.33 8.31 27.19
CA TRP A 56 -19.37 7.52 28.42
C TRP A 56 -19.88 8.34 29.62
N GLU A 57 -19.43 9.57 29.76
CA GLU A 57 -19.91 10.48 30.82
C GLU A 57 -21.41 10.77 30.68
N GLN A 58 -21.86 11.10 29.47
CA GLN A 58 -23.28 11.34 29.18
C GLN A 58 -24.16 10.11 29.47
N GLU A 59 -23.76 8.95 28.97
CA GLU A 59 -24.49 7.70 29.16
C GLU A 59 -24.50 7.26 30.63
N THR A 60 -23.39 7.44 31.35
CA THR A 60 -23.31 7.10 32.77
C THR A 60 -24.21 8.02 33.60
N ASN A 61 -24.21 9.31 33.30
CA ASN A 61 -25.11 10.25 33.95
C ASN A 61 -26.59 9.94 33.67
N ALA A 62 -26.91 9.55 32.43
CA ALA A 62 -28.26 9.15 32.06
C ALA A 62 -28.70 7.86 32.79
N ARG A 63 -27.82 6.87 32.92
CA ARG A 63 -28.06 5.63 33.68
C ARG A 63 -28.23 5.89 35.15
N ALA A 64 -27.41 6.78 35.74
CA ALA A 64 -27.51 7.16 37.14
C ALA A 64 -28.85 7.84 37.47
N LYS A 65 -29.34 8.73 36.59
CA LYS A 65 -30.64 9.41 36.75
C LYS A 65 -31.84 8.47 36.78
N ARG A 66 -31.75 7.26 36.16
CA ARG A 66 -32.80 6.24 36.19
C ARG A 66 -32.92 5.51 37.53
N LEU A 67 -31.82 5.48 38.28
CA LEU A 67 -31.81 4.87 39.61
C LEU A 67 -32.30 5.88 40.63
N SER A 68 -33.55 5.72 41.05
CA SER A 68 -34.16 6.61 42.03
C SER A 68 -33.46 6.51 43.38
N SER A 69 -33.17 7.67 43.99
CA SER A 69 -32.65 7.81 45.34
C SER A 69 -33.74 8.29 46.33
N GLY A 70 -33.49 8.14 47.60
CA GLY A 70 -34.42 8.57 48.66
C GLY A 70 -35.69 7.70 48.77
N LEU A 71 -36.79 8.30 49.26
CA LEU A 71 -38.08 7.58 49.50
C LEU A 71 -38.64 6.92 48.23
N LYS A 72 -38.48 7.52 47.05
CA LYS A 72 -38.83 6.91 45.77
C LYS A 72 -37.98 5.66 45.48
N GLY A 73 -36.72 5.63 45.88
CA GLY A 73 -35.84 4.49 45.72
C GLY A 73 -36.28 3.28 46.52
N ILE A 74 -36.78 3.49 47.75
CA ILE A 74 -37.33 2.41 48.61
C ILE A 74 -38.58 1.82 47.97
N TRP A 75 -39.50 2.65 47.50
CA TRP A 75 -40.71 2.21 46.80
C TRP A 75 -40.41 1.43 45.48
N HIS A 76 -39.43 1.87 44.71
CA HIS A 76 -39.02 1.18 43.48
C HIS A 76 -38.33 -0.15 43.76
N ARG A 77 -37.67 -0.32 44.90
CA ARG A 77 -37.12 -1.63 45.34
C ARG A 77 -38.23 -2.61 45.69
N LEU A 78 -39.27 -2.20 46.39
CA LEU A 78 -40.42 -3.00 46.74
C LEU A 78 -41.25 -3.43 45.50
N THR A 79 -41.34 -2.59 44.50
CA THR A 79 -42.10 -2.85 43.25
C THR A 79 -41.31 -3.56 42.17
N GLY A 80 -40.05 -3.93 42.39
CA GLY A 80 -39.19 -4.60 41.38
C GLY A 80 -38.75 -3.66 40.25
N LYS A 81 -39.15 -2.37 40.22
CA LYS A 81 -38.74 -1.42 39.18
C LYS A 81 -37.27 -1.10 39.24
N TYR A 82 -36.68 -1.11 40.42
CA TYR A 82 -35.26 -0.87 40.66
C TYR A 82 -34.39 -1.97 39.97
N THR A 83 -34.78 -3.21 40.15
CA THR A 83 -34.07 -4.38 39.57
C THR A 83 -34.09 -4.34 38.05
N LYS A 84 -35.25 -4.03 37.46
CA LYS A 84 -35.36 -3.85 35.99
C LYS A 84 -34.49 -2.70 35.47
N ALA A 85 -34.54 -1.55 36.14
CA ALA A 85 -33.70 -0.38 35.77
C ALA A 85 -32.20 -0.70 35.90
N LYS A 86 -31.81 -1.47 36.93
CA LYS A 86 -30.41 -1.93 37.10
C LYS A 86 -29.98 -2.84 35.99
N GLN A 87 -30.80 -3.89 35.69
CA GLN A 87 -30.51 -4.80 34.59
C GLN A 87 -30.40 -4.08 33.23
N GLN A 88 -31.33 -3.15 32.96
CA GLN A 88 -31.27 -2.33 31.75
C GLN A 88 -29.99 -1.51 31.68
N ASN A 89 -29.59 -0.86 32.78
CA ASN A 89 -28.34 -0.08 32.85
C ASN A 89 -27.10 -0.96 32.60
N GLU A 90 -27.08 -2.18 33.12
CA GLU A 90 -26.00 -3.16 32.91
C GLU A 90 -25.91 -3.59 31.44
N MET A 91 -27.05 -3.90 30.82
CA MET A 91 -27.13 -4.25 29.40
C MET A 91 -26.66 -3.09 28.51
N GLU A 92 -27.14 -1.88 28.77
CA GLU A 92 -26.72 -0.67 28.04
C GLU A 92 -25.23 -0.37 28.22
N ALA A 93 -24.69 -0.59 29.42
CA ALA A 93 -23.26 -0.40 29.67
C ALA A 93 -22.41 -1.42 28.89
N LEU A 94 -22.85 -2.68 28.85
CA LEU A 94 -22.19 -3.72 28.06
C LEU A 94 -22.22 -3.40 26.56
N GLN A 95 -23.38 -3.01 26.05
CA GLN A 95 -23.54 -2.62 24.65
C GLN A 95 -22.67 -1.40 24.28
N ALA A 96 -22.61 -0.39 25.15
CA ALA A 96 -21.76 0.77 24.97
C ALA A 96 -20.28 0.37 24.91
N MET A 97 -19.84 -0.51 25.81
CA MET A 97 -18.47 -1.00 25.85
C MET A 97 -18.11 -1.80 24.59
N GLN A 98 -19.03 -2.66 24.10
CA GLN A 98 -18.84 -3.41 22.86
C GLN A 98 -18.77 -2.49 21.63
N ARG A 99 -19.65 -1.48 21.55
CA ARG A 99 -19.64 -0.46 20.51
C ARG A 99 -18.32 0.30 20.47
N ASP A 100 -17.89 0.82 21.63
CA ASP A 100 -16.67 1.62 21.73
C ASP A 100 -15.42 0.81 21.42
N ARG A 101 -15.40 -0.47 21.83
CA ARG A 101 -14.35 -1.42 21.44
C ARG A 101 -14.31 -1.63 19.93
N LYS A 102 -15.48 -1.88 19.33
CA LYS A 102 -15.57 -2.08 17.87
C LYS A 102 -15.11 -0.84 17.11
N GLU A 103 -15.56 0.36 17.48
CA GLU A 103 -15.11 1.62 16.86
C GLU A 103 -13.58 1.77 16.93
N LYS A 104 -12.97 1.39 18.05
CA LYS A 104 -11.52 1.42 18.23
C LYS A 104 -10.81 0.39 17.38
N ASP A 105 -11.31 -0.84 17.33
CA ASP A 105 -10.73 -1.92 16.53
C ASP A 105 -10.84 -1.62 15.03
N ASP A 106 -11.98 -1.09 14.57
CA ASP A 106 -12.20 -0.67 13.18
C ASP A 106 -11.21 0.46 12.78
N LEU A 107 -10.99 1.45 13.65
CA LEU A 107 -10.00 2.52 13.42
C LEU A 107 -8.57 1.96 13.34
N ILE A 108 -8.20 1.07 14.25
CA ILE A 108 -6.88 0.43 14.24
C ILE A 108 -6.67 -0.35 12.95
N PHE A 109 -7.67 -1.13 12.52
CA PHE A 109 -7.60 -1.91 11.30
C PHE A 109 -7.42 -1.01 10.06
N MET A 110 -8.19 0.07 9.97
CA MET A 110 -8.06 1.06 8.90
C MET A 110 -6.63 1.67 8.87
N HIS A 111 -6.10 2.06 10.03
CA HIS A 111 -4.75 2.61 10.14
C HIS A 111 -3.66 1.62 9.71
N LEU A 112 -3.81 0.33 10.07
CA LEU A 112 -2.88 -0.71 9.66
C LEU A 112 -2.90 -0.93 8.14
N GLU A 113 -4.07 -0.92 7.54
CA GLU A 113 -4.20 -1.07 6.08
C GLU A 113 -3.60 0.13 5.34
N GLU A 114 -3.83 1.37 5.80
CA GLU A 114 -3.19 2.56 5.22
C GLU A 114 -1.66 2.49 5.26
N ARG A 115 -1.08 2.07 6.41
CA ARG A 115 0.37 1.90 6.55
C ARG A 115 0.90 0.81 5.63
N LYS A 116 0.18 -0.31 5.52
CA LYS A 116 0.52 -1.40 4.62
C LYS A 116 0.53 -0.93 3.17
N GLN A 117 -0.50 -0.20 2.75
CA GLN A 117 -0.60 0.34 1.39
C GLN A 117 0.54 1.32 1.08
N LEU A 118 0.88 2.21 2.01
CA LEU A 118 2.01 3.13 1.85
C LEU A 118 3.33 2.36 1.73
N SER A 119 3.57 1.37 2.58
CA SER A 119 4.76 0.51 2.55
C SER A 119 4.88 -0.27 1.24
N LEU A 120 3.78 -0.82 0.72
CA LEU A 120 3.77 -1.53 -0.56
C LEU A 120 4.10 -0.60 -1.74
N ARG A 121 3.55 0.62 -1.73
CA ARG A 121 3.87 1.64 -2.76
C ARG A 121 5.35 2.03 -2.70
N GLN A 122 5.90 2.23 -1.51
CA GLN A 122 7.30 2.52 -1.31
C GLN A 122 8.18 1.40 -1.86
N LYS A 123 7.96 0.15 -1.45
CA LYS A 123 8.72 -1.02 -1.92
C LYS A 123 8.69 -1.19 -3.44
N ARG A 124 7.52 -0.97 -4.08
CA ARG A 124 7.40 -1.04 -5.54
C ARG A 124 8.23 0.05 -6.23
N ALA A 125 8.19 1.27 -5.70
CA ALA A 125 8.97 2.38 -6.24
C ALA A 125 10.48 2.15 -6.08
N GLU A 126 10.93 1.68 -4.92
CA GLU A 126 12.33 1.35 -4.64
C GLU A 126 12.83 0.26 -5.59
N HIS A 127 12.09 -0.83 -5.73
CA HIS A 127 12.47 -1.92 -6.62
C HIS A 127 12.50 -1.52 -8.10
N SER A 128 11.61 -0.62 -8.54
CA SER A 128 11.65 -0.07 -9.89
C SER A 128 12.92 0.74 -10.13
N HIS A 129 13.30 1.60 -9.17
CA HIS A 129 14.51 2.41 -9.27
C HIS A 129 15.80 1.60 -9.18
N GLU A 130 15.83 0.58 -8.32
CA GLU A 130 16.98 -0.31 -8.23
C GLU A 130 17.24 -0.99 -9.56
N ARG A 131 16.22 -1.53 -10.20
CA ARG A 131 16.35 -2.14 -11.54
C ARG A 131 16.85 -1.15 -12.60
N GLU A 132 16.41 0.10 -12.55
CA GLU A 132 16.87 1.15 -13.47
C GLU A 132 18.35 1.47 -13.24
N ILE A 133 18.74 1.65 -11.98
CA ILE A 133 20.12 1.92 -11.58
C ILE A 133 21.04 0.76 -11.96
N ASP A 134 20.62 -0.48 -11.70
CA ASP A 134 21.42 -1.66 -12.02
C ASP A 134 21.62 -1.83 -13.54
N LYS A 135 20.58 -1.56 -14.35
CA LYS A 135 20.74 -1.52 -15.81
C LYS A 135 21.73 -0.45 -16.25
N LEU A 136 21.65 0.76 -15.70
CA LEU A 136 22.58 1.83 -16.05
C LEU A 136 24.02 1.48 -15.65
N ARG A 137 24.23 0.83 -14.51
CA ARG A 137 25.54 0.33 -14.08
C ARG A 137 26.06 -0.73 -15.03
N GLN A 138 25.23 -1.67 -15.41
CA GLN A 138 25.61 -2.71 -16.38
C GLN A 138 25.96 -2.10 -17.74
N ASP A 139 25.15 -1.18 -18.26
CA ASP A 139 25.44 -0.48 -19.51
C ASP A 139 26.78 0.27 -19.45
N ILE A 140 27.12 0.89 -18.31
CA ILE A 140 28.42 1.57 -18.12
C ILE A 140 29.56 0.55 -18.17
N GLU A 141 29.43 -0.60 -17.54
CA GLU A 141 30.44 -1.67 -17.56
C GLU A 141 30.62 -2.21 -18.99
N ASP A 142 29.53 -2.48 -19.68
CA ASP A 142 29.52 -2.96 -21.06
C ASP A 142 30.25 -2.00 -22.01
N TYR A 143 29.99 -0.69 -21.92
CA TYR A 143 30.70 0.33 -22.70
C TYR A 143 32.16 0.47 -22.30
N ARG A 144 32.50 0.27 -21.03
CA ARG A 144 33.91 0.26 -20.57
C ARG A 144 34.67 -0.93 -21.13
N ASP A 145 34.08 -2.09 -21.20
CA ASP A 145 34.68 -3.30 -21.75
C ASP A 145 34.84 -3.21 -23.27
N LEU A 146 33.89 -2.59 -23.97
CA LEU A 146 34.05 -2.23 -25.39
C LEU A 146 35.25 -1.30 -25.64
N LYS A 147 35.52 -0.36 -24.72
CA LYS A 147 36.64 0.55 -24.79
C LYS A 147 37.97 -0.14 -24.58
N THR A 148 38.05 -1.12 -23.66
CA THR A 148 39.28 -1.83 -23.29
C THR A 148 39.59 -3.02 -24.20
N GLY A 149 38.72 -3.34 -25.15
CA GLY A 149 38.91 -4.48 -26.08
C GLY A 149 38.71 -5.86 -25.43
N LYS A 150 38.25 -5.92 -24.18
CA LYS A 150 37.95 -7.18 -23.47
C LYS A 150 36.65 -7.85 -23.95
N SER A 151 35.94 -7.24 -24.89
CA SER A 151 34.58 -7.61 -25.30
C SER A 151 34.57 -8.54 -26.51
N SER A 152 35.09 -9.76 -26.39
CA SER A 152 34.74 -10.82 -27.34
C SER A 152 33.32 -11.39 -27.15
N ASN A 153 32.82 -11.42 -25.93
CA ASN A 153 31.50 -11.98 -25.58
C ASN A 153 30.32 -11.02 -25.82
N LEU A 154 30.50 -9.69 -25.61
CA LEU A 154 29.42 -8.71 -25.76
C LEU A 154 28.89 -8.59 -27.19
N ARG A 155 29.77 -8.76 -28.20
CA ARG A 155 29.37 -8.72 -29.60
C ARG A 155 28.44 -9.86 -29.95
N ASP A 156 28.67 -11.04 -29.37
CA ASP A 156 27.87 -12.24 -29.58
C ASP A 156 26.57 -12.19 -28.76
N GLU A 157 26.57 -11.56 -27.61
CA GLU A 157 25.34 -11.31 -26.81
C GLU A 157 24.42 -10.27 -27.45
N TYR A 158 24.97 -9.16 -27.94
CA TYR A 158 24.21 -8.17 -28.72
C TYR A 158 23.63 -8.78 -29.98
N ARG A 159 24.38 -9.63 -30.66
CA ARG A 159 23.92 -10.37 -31.84
C ARG A 159 22.79 -11.32 -31.48
N LYS A 160 22.91 -12.08 -30.42
CA LYS A 160 21.87 -13.01 -29.93
C LYS A 160 20.60 -12.22 -29.48
N ARG A 161 20.76 -11.10 -28.81
CA ARG A 161 19.62 -10.25 -28.44
C ARG A 161 18.92 -9.64 -29.65
N SER A 162 19.68 -9.12 -30.63
CA SER A 162 19.07 -8.57 -31.86
C SER A 162 18.32 -9.64 -32.65
N GLU A 163 18.87 -10.86 -32.73
CA GLU A 163 18.20 -12.01 -33.35
C GLU A 163 16.92 -12.45 -32.63
N LEU A 164 16.87 -12.34 -31.27
CA LEU A 164 15.68 -12.60 -30.50
C LEU A 164 14.61 -11.51 -30.74
N TYR A 165 15.00 -10.24 -30.73
CA TYR A 165 14.07 -9.12 -31.04
C TYR A 165 13.52 -9.19 -32.47
N GLU A 166 14.32 -9.63 -33.44
CA GLU A 166 13.83 -9.82 -34.81
C GLU A 166 12.88 -11.03 -34.93
N LYS A 167 13.11 -12.10 -34.17
CA LYS A 167 12.18 -13.25 -34.11
C LYS A 167 10.85 -12.89 -33.47
N GLU A 168 10.85 -12.10 -32.41
CA GLU A 168 9.62 -11.62 -31.76
C GLU A 168 8.85 -10.61 -32.61
N ARG A 169 9.53 -9.89 -33.52
CA ARG A 169 8.91 -8.90 -34.42
C ARG A 169 8.32 -9.53 -35.69
N LYS A 170 8.65 -10.77 -36.00
CA LYS A 170 8.01 -11.44 -37.16
C LYS A 170 6.54 -11.72 -36.82
N PRO A 171 5.58 -11.17 -37.59
CA PRO A 171 4.18 -11.47 -37.35
C PRO A 171 3.95 -12.98 -37.46
N ALA A 172 3.15 -13.50 -36.55
CA ALA A 172 2.75 -14.90 -36.54
C ALA A 172 2.27 -15.31 -37.94
N PRO A 173 2.62 -16.50 -38.44
CA PRO A 173 2.21 -16.96 -39.75
C PRO A 173 0.69 -16.86 -39.86
N LYS A 174 0.21 -16.19 -40.89
CA LYS A 174 -1.23 -16.07 -41.17
C LYS A 174 -1.78 -17.49 -41.29
N ARG A 175 -2.71 -17.84 -40.40
CA ARG A 175 -3.49 -19.07 -40.52
C ARG A 175 -4.15 -19.10 -41.92
N ASP A 176 -3.81 -20.11 -42.70
CA ASP A 176 -4.40 -20.37 -44.00
C ASP A 176 -5.88 -20.70 -43.82
N LYS A 177 -6.75 -19.79 -44.29
CA LYS A 177 -8.22 -19.94 -44.24
C LYS A 177 -8.78 -20.92 -45.25
N SER A 178 -7.93 -21.76 -45.91
CA SER A 178 -8.34 -22.66 -46.97
C SER A 178 -8.88 -24.02 -46.51
N GLN A 179 -8.94 -24.32 -45.21
CA GLN A 179 -9.43 -25.62 -44.70
C GLN A 179 -10.81 -25.62 -44.04
N ASP A 180 -11.53 -24.51 -44.08
CA ASP A 180 -12.89 -24.47 -43.48
C ASP A 180 -14.00 -24.34 -44.54
N ARG A 181 -13.98 -25.24 -45.54
CA ARG A 181 -15.12 -25.47 -46.43
C ARG A 181 -15.35 -26.98 -46.53
N GLY A 182 -16.34 -27.43 -45.79
CA GLY A 182 -16.91 -28.74 -46.03
C GLY A 182 -17.33 -29.51 -44.81
N HIS A 183 -18.39 -29.06 -44.15
CA HIS A 183 -19.36 -29.97 -43.52
C HIS A 183 -20.68 -29.22 -43.33
N GLU A 184 -21.52 -29.26 -44.39
CA GLU A 184 -22.96 -29.11 -44.20
C GLU A 184 -23.51 -30.45 -43.72
N PRO A 185 -24.34 -30.47 -42.68
CA PRO A 185 -25.13 -31.63 -42.34
C PRO A 185 -26.42 -31.57 -43.18
N GLU A 186 -26.57 -32.59 -44.07
CA GLU A 186 -27.86 -32.95 -44.61
C GLU A 186 -28.83 -33.37 -43.52
N LEU A 187 -30.10 -33.00 -43.65
CA LEU A 187 -31.31 -33.24 -42.91
C LEU A 187 -31.45 -34.53 -42.07
#